data_01850aee72d20433b8f1ba36dfd8d784
#
_entry.id   01850aee72d20433b8f1ba36dfd8d784
#
_cell.length_a   1.000
_cell.length_b   1.000
_cell.length_c   1.000
_cell.angle_alpha   90.00
_cell.angle_beta   90.00
_cell.angle_gamma   90.00
#
_symmetry.space_group_name_H-M   'P 1'
#
loop_
_entity.id
_entity.type
_entity.pdbx_description
1 polymer ?
#
loop_
_entity_poly.entity_id
_entity_poly.type
_entity_poly.pdbx_seq_one_letter_code
_entity_poly.pdbx_strand_id
1 'polypeptide(L)'
;MNGVDDKTEVREYFNATGFDRWRRIYGDGDVNKVQLDIRTGHQKTVDTLLGWLNDDGNLNQITVCDAGCGVGSLSIPLAQAGATVFASDISEKMVGEGKDRAQALGLMQNPTFAVQDLEDLSGKYHTVVCLDVLIHYPSDQAIDMIKHLASLAEHRLILSFAPKTFLLTILKRIGEFFPGPSKTTRAYQHRESDIAAVLESCGFKIQRSAMTSTRFYFSRMLEATRN
;
A
#
# COMPACT_ATOMS: atom_id res chain seq x y z
N MET A 1 2.33 -19.76 -17.14
CA MET A 1 0.86 -19.72 -17.11
C MET A 1 0.43 -19.07 -15.83
N ASN A 2 -0.40 -18.03 -15.90
CA ASN A 2 -1.28 -17.40 -14.93
C ASN A 2 -0.88 -16.05 -14.30
N GLY A 3 -0.22 -15.12 -15.03
CA GLY A 3 -0.08 -13.73 -14.54
C GLY A 3 -1.30 -12.84 -14.81
N VAL A 4 -2.16 -13.23 -15.76
CA VAL A 4 -3.39 -12.47 -16.09
C VAL A 4 -4.52 -12.74 -15.10
N ASP A 5 -4.46 -13.87 -14.40
CA ASP A 5 -5.51 -14.36 -13.50
C ASP A 5 -5.48 -13.63 -12.13
N ASP A 6 -4.30 -13.44 -11.53
CA ASP A 6 -4.14 -12.85 -10.19
C ASP A 6 -4.63 -11.39 -10.12
N LYS A 7 -4.38 -10.56 -11.14
CA LYS A 7 -4.83 -9.17 -11.19
C LYS A 7 -6.35 -9.03 -11.35
N THR A 8 -6.92 -9.83 -12.26
CA THR A 8 -8.36 -9.84 -12.47
C THR A 8 -9.06 -10.28 -11.19
N GLU A 9 -8.53 -11.30 -10.52
CA GLU A 9 -9.05 -11.79 -9.24
C GLU A 9 -8.98 -10.71 -8.15
N VAL A 10 -7.88 -9.96 -8.05
CA VAL A 10 -7.71 -8.84 -7.11
C VAL A 10 -8.71 -7.71 -7.42
N ARG A 11 -8.82 -7.30 -8.69
CA ARG A 11 -9.79 -6.26 -9.12
C ARG A 11 -11.22 -6.66 -8.80
N GLU A 12 -11.62 -7.87 -9.16
CA GLU A 12 -12.97 -8.39 -8.92
C GLU A 12 -13.25 -8.49 -7.41
N TYR A 13 -12.28 -8.96 -6.63
CA TYR A 13 -12.41 -9.03 -5.18
C TYR A 13 -12.67 -7.66 -4.57
N PHE A 14 -11.85 -6.64 -4.88
CA PHE A 14 -12.01 -5.29 -4.30
C PHE A 14 -13.21 -4.53 -4.87
N ASN A 15 -13.73 -4.90 -6.03
CA ASN A 15 -14.97 -4.35 -6.58
C ASN A 15 -16.24 -5.10 -6.13
N ALA A 16 -16.12 -6.25 -5.48
CA ALA A 16 -17.24 -7.09 -5.06
C ALA A 16 -17.22 -7.34 -3.54
N THR A 17 -16.92 -8.58 -3.15
CA THR A 17 -17.02 -9.04 -1.74
C THR A 17 -16.00 -8.40 -0.80
N GLY A 18 -14.85 -8.00 -1.30
CA GLY A 18 -13.79 -7.36 -0.53
C GLY A 18 -14.11 -5.90 -0.17
N PHE A 19 -14.81 -5.19 -1.06
CA PHE A 19 -15.07 -3.76 -0.88
C PHE A 19 -15.70 -3.43 0.48
N ASP A 20 -16.84 -4.00 0.81
CA ASP A 20 -17.54 -3.72 2.07
C ASP A 20 -16.73 -4.08 3.31
N ARG A 21 -15.92 -5.14 3.22
CA ARG A 21 -15.01 -5.55 4.28
C ARG A 21 -13.92 -4.51 4.50
N TRP A 22 -13.21 -4.12 3.45
CA TRP A 22 -12.07 -3.21 3.53
C TRP A 22 -12.49 -1.78 3.77
N ARG A 23 -13.62 -1.34 3.22
CA ARG A 23 -14.24 -0.05 3.55
C ARG A 23 -14.51 0.08 5.05
N ARG A 24 -15.01 -1.00 5.68
CA ARG A 24 -15.22 -1.03 7.13
C ARG A 24 -13.91 -1.08 7.91
N ILE A 25 -12.92 -1.86 7.46
CA ILE A 25 -11.60 -1.93 8.10
C ILE A 25 -10.92 -0.56 8.08
N TYR A 26 -10.97 0.15 6.97
CA TYR A 26 -10.37 1.49 6.83
C TYR A 26 -11.31 2.66 7.19
N GLY A 27 -12.44 2.38 7.81
CA GLY A 27 -13.40 3.38 8.29
C GLY A 27 -13.44 3.44 9.82
N ASP A 28 -14.30 4.32 10.35
CA ASP A 28 -14.42 4.58 11.80
C ASP A 28 -15.52 3.77 12.47
N GLY A 29 -16.35 3.05 11.70
CA GLY A 29 -17.46 2.27 12.20
C GLY A 29 -17.05 1.03 13.00
N ASP A 30 -18.02 0.40 13.64
CA ASP A 30 -17.83 -0.82 14.42
C ASP A 30 -17.36 -1.99 13.57
N VAL A 31 -16.37 -2.70 14.06
CA VAL A 31 -15.77 -3.87 13.40
C VAL A 31 -15.48 -4.96 14.43
N ASN A 32 -15.32 -6.20 13.99
CA ASN A 32 -14.91 -7.27 14.86
C ASN A 32 -13.43 -7.13 15.31
N LYS A 33 -13.04 -7.92 16.33
CA LYS A 33 -11.69 -7.85 16.93
C LYS A 33 -10.55 -8.06 15.93
N VAL A 34 -10.73 -8.93 14.93
CA VAL A 34 -9.72 -9.18 13.89
C VAL A 34 -9.60 -7.97 12.96
N GLN A 35 -10.72 -7.44 12.51
CA GLN A 35 -10.76 -6.25 11.66
C GLN A 35 -10.21 -5.01 12.38
N LEU A 36 -10.50 -4.86 13.68
CA LEU A 36 -9.95 -3.79 14.51
C LEU A 36 -8.42 -3.89 14.63
N ASP A 37 -7.91 -5.10 14.81
CA ASP A 37 -6.46 -5.34 14.89
C ASP A 37 -5.75 -4.99 13.57
N ILE A 38 -6.35 -5.37 12.41
CA ILE A 38 -5.84 -5.00 11.09
C ILE A 38 -5.90 -3.48 10.89
N ARG A 39 -7.02 -2.82 11.21
CA ARG A 39 -7.16 -1.36 11.18
C ARG A 39 -6.06 -0.68 11.99
N THR A 40 -5.87 -1.12 13.23
CA THR A 40 -4.84 -0.56 14.12
C THR A 40 -3.43 -0.74 13.57
N GLY A 41 -3.14 -1.90 12.99
CA GLY A 41 -1.85 -2.18 12.36
C GLY A 41 -1.62 -1.30 11.14
N HIS A 42 -2.58 -1.21 10.24
CA HIS A 42 -2.52 -0.35 9.05
C HIS A 42 -2.33 1.13 9.46
N GLN A 43 -3.14 1.63 10.41
CA GLN A 43 -3.02 3.02 10.88
C GLN A 43 -1.63 3.31 11.44
N LYS A 44 -1.05 2.42 12.24
CA LYS A 44 0.34 2.57 12.72
C LYS A 44 1.35 2.66 11.59
N THR A 45 1.16 1.91 10.50
CA THR A 45 2.03 1.97 9.33
C THR A 45 1.91 3.33 8.64
N VAL A 46 0.68 3.83 8.45
CA VAL A 46 0.41 5.17 7.89
C VAL A 46 1.00 6.26 8.79
N ASP A 47 0.77 6.20 10.10
CA ASP A 47 1.28 7.19 11.07
C ASP A 47 2.81 7.23 11.08
N THR A 48 3.47 6.07 10.98
CA THR A 48 4.94 5.98 10.90
C THR A 48 5.45 6.66 9.63
N LEU A 49 4.80 6.42 8.48
CA LEU A 49 5.16 7.04 7.21
C LEU A 49 4.99 8.57 7.28
N LEU A 50 3.84 9.04 7.77
CA LEU A 50 3.57 10.47 7.94
C LEU A 50 4.58 11.12 8.88
N GLY A 51 4.96 10.44 9.97
CA GLY A 51 6.01 10.87 10.87
C GLY A 51 7.34 11.08 10.14
N TRP A 52 7.77 10.08 9.33
CA TRP A 52 9.01 10.19 8.55
C TRP A 52 9.01 11.37 7.57
N LEU A 53 7.88 11.59 6.89
CA LEU A 53 7.77 12.70 5.94
C LEU A 53 7.75 14.07 6.65
N ASN A 54 7.10 14.17 7.80
CA ASN A 54 7.06 15.40 8.58
C ASN A 54 8.44 15.75 9.19
N ASP A 55 9.20 14.74 9.62
CA ASP A 55 10.56 14.93 10.16
C ASP A 55 11.52 15.48 9.10
N ASP A 56 11.27 15.18 7.82
CA ASP A 56 12.12 15.65 6.71
C ASP A 56 11.78 17.07 6.24
N GLY A 57 10.69 17.66 6.71
CA GLY A 57 10.36 19.06 6.46
C GLY A 57 8.96 19.31 5.88
N ASN A 58 8.81 20.38 5.14
CA ASN A 58 7.53 20.86 4.67
C ASN A 58 7.04 20.04 3.45
N LEU A 59 5.83 19.49 3.53
CA LEU A 59 5.22 18.72 2.46
C LEU A 59 4.59 19.58 1.35
N ASN A 60 4.46 20.89 1.54
CA ASN A 60 3.76 21.79 0.60
C ASN A 60 4.37 21.90 -0.80
N GLN A 61 5.56 21.34 -1.02
CA GLN A 61 6.26 21.45 -2.31
C GLN A 61 6.55 20.10 -2.94
N ILE A 62 6.04 19.01 -2.35
CA ILE A 62 6.30 17.69 -2.89
C ILE A 62 5.07 17.12 -3.61
N THR A 63 5.35 16.43 -4.71
CA THR A 63 4.36 15.60 -5.39
C THR A 63 4.48 14.17 -4.89
N VAL A 64 3.35 13.57 -4.53
CA VAL A 64 3.30 12.19 -4.05
C VAL A 64 2.40 11.37 -4.96
N CYS A 65 2.89 10.22 -5.41
CA CYS A 65 2.05 9.17 -6.00
C CYS A 65 1.77 8.11 -4.93
N ASP A 66 0.51 7.95 -4.56
CA ASP A 66 0.02 6.88 -3.68
C ASP A 66 -0.54 5.75 -4.56
N ALA A 67 0.31 4.75 -4.80
CA ALA A 67 0.06 3.63 -5.70
C ALA A 67 -0.61 2.46 -4.96
N GLY A 68 -1.89 2.24 -5.22
CA GLY A 68 -2.76 1.34 -4.46
C GLY A 68 -3.36 2.04 -3.23
N CYS A 69 -3.93 3.23 -3.45
CA CYS A 69 -4.39 4.13 -2.39
C CYS A 69 -5.60 3.62 -1.59
N GLY A 70 -6.29 2.59 -2.07
CA GLY A 70 -7.53 2.11 -1.47
C GLY A 70 -8.56 3.23 -1.30
N VAL A 71 -9.02 3.41 -0.09
CA VAL A 71 -9.99 4.47 0.29
C VAL A 71 -9.33 5.80 0.69
N GLY A 72 -8.05 5.99 0.37
CA GLY A 72 -7.32 7.23 0.62
C GLY A 72 -6.80 7.40 2.05
N SER A 73 -6.60 6.32 2.79
CA SER A 73 -6.13 6.37 4.18
C SER A 73 -4.79 7.11 4.35
N LEU A 74 -3.92 7.08 3.34
CA LEU A 74 -2.68 7.85 3.29
C LEU A 74 -2.84 9.13 2.46
N SER A 75 -3.49 9.05 1.30
CA SER A 75 -3.61 10.16 0.36
C SER A 75 -4.25 11.41 0.99
N ILE A 76 -5.31 11.20 1.79
CA ILE A 76 -6.05 12.31 2.42
C ILE A 76 -5.18 13.06 3.44
N PRO A 77 -4.55 12.41 4.45
CA PRO A 77 -3.68 13.13 5.38
C PRO A 77 -2.46 13.77 4.72
N LEU A 78 -1.90 13.18 3.65
CA LEU A 78 -0.83 13.83 2.87
C LEU A 78 -1.29 15.13 2.21
N ALA A 79 -2.48 15.13 1.60
CA ALA A 79 -3.07 16.32 1.02
C ALA A 79 -3.39 17.40 2.08
N GLN A 80 -3.89 16.99 3.25
CA GLN A 80 -4.10 17.90 4.39
C GLN A 80 -2.80 18.52 4.90
N ALA A 81 -1.69 17.77 4.83
CA ALA A 81 -0.36 18.25 5.19
C ALA A 81 0.28 19.11 4.08
N GLY A 82 -0.42 19.33 2.95
CA GLY A 82 0.00 20.24 1.87
C GLY A 82 0.69 19.60 0.67
N ALA A 83 0.92 18.29 0.67
CA ALA A 83 1.47 17.60 -0.50
C ALA A 83 0.48 17.62 -1.67
N THR A 84 0.99 17.71 -2.90
CA THR A 84 0.17 17.46 -4.09
C THR A 84 0.12 15.95 -4.34
N VAL A 85 -1.05 15.34 -4.20
CA VAL A 85 -1.20 13.88 -4.20
C VAL A 85 -1.93 13.39 -5.43
N PHE A 86 -1.31 12.47 -6.16
CA PHE A 86 -1.95 11.60 -7.13
C PHE A 86 -2.16 10.22 -6.49
N ALA A 87 -3.42 9.79 -6.39
CA ALA A 87 -3.83 8.57 -5.72
C ALA A 87 -4.47 7.62 -6.73
N SER A 88 -3.96 6.40 -6.85
CA SER A 88 -4.50 5.42 -7.80
C SER A 88 -4.82 4.10 -7.12
N ASP A 89 -5.88 3.45 -7.58
CA ASP A 89 -6.23 2.08 -7.21
C ASP A 89 -6.89 1.37 -8.39
N ILE A 90 -6.75 0.06 -8.46
CA ILE A 90 -7.36 -0.77 -9.50
C ILE A 90 -8.87 -0.89 -9.33
N SER A 91 -9.39 -0.65 -8.11
CA SER A 91 -10.78 -0.76 -7.74
C SER A 91 -11.52 0.57 -7.87
N GLU A 92 -12.48 0.63 -8.78
CA GLU A 92 -13.37 1.79 -8.93
C GLU A 92 -14.12 2.13 -7.64
N LYS A 93 -14.56 1.11 -6.90
CA LYS A 93 -15.27 1.31 -5.63
C LYS A 93 -14.39 1.90 -4.54
N MET A 94 -13.12 1.47 -4.45
CA MET A 94 -12.16 2.03 -3.49
C MET A 94 -11.86 3.48 -3.82
N VAL A 95 -11.59 3.79 -5.08
CA VAL A 95 -11.38 5.15 -5.56
C VAL A 95 -12.60 6.04 -5.31
N GLY A 96 -13.81 5.53 -5.56
CA GLY A 96 -15.07 6.23 -5.27
C GLY A 96 -15.18 6.60 -3.80
N GLU A 97 -15.00 5.63 -2.90
CA GLU A 97 -15.00 5.85 -1.44
C GLU A 97 -13.93 6.88 -1.02
N GLY A 98 -12.72 6.81 -1.59
CA GLY A 98 -11.65 7.77 -1.32
C GLY A 98 -12.03 9.21 -1.71
N LYS A 99 -12.66 9.37 -2.88
CA LYS A 99 -13.19 10.67 -3.34
C LYS A 99 -14.25 11.20 -2.39
N ASP A 100 -15.22 10.37 -1.99
CA ASP A 100 -16.29 10.76 -1.09
C ASP A 100 -15.74 11.21 0.28
N ARG A 101 -14.75 10.51 0.82
CA ARG A 101 -14.07 10.88 2.07
C ARG A 101 -13.33 12.21 1.93
N ALA A 102 -12.58 12.40 0.86
CA ALA A 102 -11.84 13.63 0.61
C ALA A 102 -12.82 14.81 0.47
N GLN A 103 -13.92 14.63 -0.27
CA GLN A 103 -14.97 15.63 -0.44
C GLN A 103 -15.62 16.01 0.90
N ALA A 104 -15.92 15.03 1.76
CA ALA A 104 -16.49 15.27 3.09
C ALA A 104 -15.58 16.12 3.99
N LEU A 105 -14.26 16.12 3.71
CA LEU A 105 -13.25 16.94 4.40
C LEU A 105 -12.94 18.26 3.66
N GLY A 106 -13.68 18.60 2.61
CA GLY A 106 -13.47 19.82 1.81
C GLY A 106 -12.27 19.74 0.84
N LEU A 107 -11.69 18.56 0.63
CA LEU A 107 -10.56 18.34 -0.26
C LEU A 107 -11.04 18.01 -1.69
N MET A 108 -11.52 19.05 -2.42
CA MET A 108 -12.17 18.85 -3.72
C MET A 108 -11.21 18.62 -4.88
N GLN A 109 -9.98 19.12 -4.79
CA GLN A 109 -9.01 19.12 -5.91
C GLN A 109 -7.72 18.35 -5.58
N ASN A 110 -7.46 18.06 -4.34
CA ASN A 110 -6.29 17.36 -3.85
C ASN A 110 -6.67 16.52 -2.62
N PRO A 111 -6.54 15.19 -2.65
CA PRO A 111 -5.88 14.35 -3.66
C PRO A 111 -6.63 14.24 -5.01
N THR A 112 -5.89 14.01 -6.10
CA THR A 112 -6.46 13.58 -7.39
C THR A 112 -6.53 12.05 -7.41
N PHE A 113 -7.75 11.50 -7.43
CA PHE A 113 -7.98 10.07 -7.46
C PHE A 113 -8.23 9.53 -8.87
N ALA A 114 -7.57 8.42 -9.24
CA ALA A 114 -7.74 7.74 -10.52
C ALA A 114 -7.96 6.23 -10.36
N VAL A 115 -8.84 5.66 -11.18
CA VAL A 115 -8.93 4.20 -11.33
C VAL A 115 -7.88 3.79 -12.34
N GLN A 116 -6.80 3.17 -11.88
CA GLN A 116 -5.66 2.84 -12.73
C GLN A 116 -4.88 1.66 -12.15
N ASP A 117 -4.44 0.76 -13.02
CA ASP A 117 -3.52 -0.31 -12.67
C ASP A 117 -2.13 0.28 -12.36
N LEU A 118 -1.43 -0.32 -11.41
CA LEU A 118 -0.08 0.13 -11.04
C LEU A 118 0.89 0.09 -12.21
N GLU A 119 0.75 -0.86 -13.12
CA GLU A 119 1.61 -1.02 -14.29
C GLU A 119 1.41 0.08 -15.34
N ASP A 120 0.23 0.71 -15.35
CA ASP A 120 -0.13 1.78 -16.27
C ASP A 120 0.20 3.17 -15.71
N LEU A 121 0.68 3.25 -14.47
CA LEU A 121 1.07 4.51 -13.85
C LEU A 121 2.17 5.19 -14.65
N SER A 122 2.08 6.50 -14.79
CA SER A 122 3.03 7.30 -15.55
C SER A 122 3.28 8.64 -14.86
N GLY A 123 4.25 9.39 -15.37
CA GLY A 123 4.64 10.66 -14.78
C GLY A 123 5.88 10.55 -13.90
N LYS A 124 6.18 11.64 -13.19
CA LYS A 124 7.29 11.74 -12.24
C LYS A 124 6.80 12.41 -10.97
N TYR A 125 7.20 11.85 -9.86
CA TYR A 125 6.77 12.30 -8.53
C TYR A 125 7.99 12.39 -7.62
N HIS A 126 8.04 13.41 -6.79
CA HIS A 126 9.09 13.52 -5.78
C HIS A 126 9.14 12.26 -4.91
N THR A 127 7.98 11.79 -4.48
CA THR A 127 7.82 10.58 -3.65
C THR A 127 6.79 9.64 -4.25
N VAL A 128 7.13 8.36 -4.36
CA VAL A 128 6.16 7.29 -4.68
C VAL A 128 5.99 6.42 -3.45
N VAL A 129 4.75 6.12 -3.11
CA VAL A 129 4.39 5.26 -1.98
C VAL A 129 3.54 4.10 -2.48
N CYS A 130 3.80 2.90 -1.95
CA CYS A 130 3.00 1.70 -2.23
C CYS A 130 2.85 0.89 -0.93
N LEU A 131 1.71 1.05 -0.24
CA LEU A 131 1.44 0.40 1.04
C LEU A 131 0.45 -0.76 0.89
N ASP A 132 0.81 -1.91 1.46
CA ASP A 132 -0.04 -3.12 1.58
C ASP A 132 -0.57 -3.67 0.24
N VAL A 133 0.11 -3.37 -0.86
CA VAL A 133 -0.25 -3.81 -2.22
C VAL A 133 0.61 -4.99 -2.68
N LEU A 134 1.91 -4.99 -2.38
CA LEU A 134 2.84 -6.03 -2.82
C LEU A 134 2.47 -7.43 -2.32
N ILE A 135 1.66 -7.53 -1.27
CA ILE A 135 1.11 -8.79 -0.77
C ILE A 135 0.22 -9.52 -1.78
N HIS A 136 -0.26 -8.84 -2.82
CA HIS A 136 -1.12 -9.40 -3.87
C HIS A 136 -0.33 -9.93 -5.07
N TYR A 137 0.99 -9.70 -5.12
CA TYR A 137 1.84 -10.05 -6.23
C TYR A 137 2.82 -11.17 -5.87
N PRO A 138 2.99 -12.21 -6.70
CA PRO A 138 4.09 -13.17 -6.57
C PRO A 138 5.43 -12.46 -6.71
N SER A 139 6.51 -13.08 -6.22
CA SER A 139 7.80 -12.38 -6.04
C SER A 139 8.41 -11.82 -7.32
N ASP A 140 8.24 -12.49 -8.46
CA ASP A 140 8.71 -12.04 -9.78
C ASP A 140 7.95 -10.78 -10.23
N GLN A 141 6.63 -10.80 -10.13
CA GLN A 141 5.78 -9.65 -10.47
C GLN A 141 6.01 -8.47 -9.51
N ALA A 142 6.19 -8.74 -8.21
CA ALA A 142 6.52 -7.70 -7.23
C ALA A 142 7.85 -7.01 -7.55
N ILE A 143 8.87 -7.75 -8.02
CA ILE A 143 10.15 -7.20 -8.46
C ILE A 143 9.95 -6.24 -9.65
N ASP A 144 9.19 -6.65 -10.65
CA ASP A 144 8.96 -5.80 -11.84
C ASP A 144 8.11 -4.57 -11.49
N MET A 145 7.12 -4.74 -10.59
CA MET A 145 6.34 -3.63 -10.05
C MET A 145 7.24 -2.61 -9.31
N ILE A 146 8.15 -3.07 -8.45
CA ILE A 146 9.07 -2.19 -7.73
C ILE A 146 9.97 -1.40 -8.71
N LYS A 147 10.48 -2.05 -9.76
CA LYS A 147 11.27 -1.36 -10.81
C LYS A 147 10.43 -0.28 -11.50
N HIS A 148 9.17 -0.60 -11.82
CA HIS A 148 8.27 0.36 -12.43
C HIS A 148 8.03 1.56 -11.51
N LEU A 149 7.62 1.34 -10.25
CA LEU A 149 7.42 2.41 -9.26
C LEU A 149 8.70 3.23 -9.01
N ALA A 150 9.86 2.58 -8.97
CA ALA A 150 11.16 3.24 -8.88
C ALA A 150 11.43 4.17 -10.08
N SER A 151 10.94 3.79 -11.28
CA SER A 151 11.06 4.64 -12.47
C SER A 151 10.25 5.93 -12.37
N LEU A 152 9.15 5.95 -11.61
CA LEU A 152 8.28 7.10 -11.40
C LEU A 152 8.79 8.02 -10.28
N ALA A 153 9.57 7.49 -9.32
CA ALA A 153 10.08 8.22 -8.17
C ALA A 153 11.34 9.02 -8.52
N GLU A 154 11.30 10.33 -8.35
CA GLU A 154 12.47 11.21 -8.59
C GLU A 154 13.44 11.19 -7.42
N HIS A 155 12.92 11.22 -6.19
CA HIS A 155 13.74 11.29 -5.00
C HIS A 155 13.52 10.13 -4.02
N ARG A 156 12.27 9.75 -3.75
CA ARG A 156 11.93 8.83 -2.67
C ARG A 156 10.94 7.77 -3.11
N LEU A 157 11.19 6.53 -2.67
CA LEU A 157 10.28 5.41 -2.81
C LEU A 157 10.04 4.76 -1.44
N ILE A 158 8.76 4.62 -1.05
CA ILE A 158 8.36 3.97 0.20
C ILE A 158 7.47 2.79 -0.14
N LEU A 159 7.87 1.61 0.31
CA LEU A 159 7.18 0.35 0.04
C LEU A 159 6.85 -0.37 1.34
N SER A 160 5.68 -0.99 1.42
CA SER A 160 5.41 -1.97 2.46
C SER A 160 5.08 -3.35 1.89
N PHE A 161 5.41 -4.39 2.63
CA PHE A 161 5.21 -5.78 2.26
C PHE A 161 5.10 -6.69 3.48
N ALA A 162 4.45 -7.84 3.30
CA ALA A 162 4.45 -8.90 4.31
C ALA A 162 5.81 -9.62 4.30
N PRO A 163 6.61 -9.55 5.39
CA PRO A 163 7.94 -10.13 5.39
C PRO A 163 7.90 -11.65 5.43
N LYS A 164 8.75 -12.28 4.62
CA LYS A 164 8.93 -13.75 4.62
C LYS A 164 9.89 -14.16 5.75
N THR A 165 9.34 -14.30 6.95
CA THR A 165 10.07 -14.81 8.10
C THR A 165 9.67 -16.26 8.37
N PHE A 166 10.56 -17.04 9.01
CA PHE A 166 10.29 -18.43 9.37
C PHE A 166 9.01 -18.57 10.21
N LEU A 167 8.83 -17.70 11.21
CA LEU A 167 7.67 -17.71 12.09
C LEU A 167 6.37 -17.41 11.32
N LEU A 168 6.34 -16.37 10.49
CA LEU A 168 5.16 -16.00 9.69
C LEU A 168 4.84 -17.06 8.64
N THR A 169 5.85 -17.72 8.08
CA THR A 169 5.65 -18.84 7.14
C THR A 169 4.98 -20.02 7.84
N ILE A 170 5.36 -20.34 9.08
CA ILE A 170 4.70 -21.38 9.88
C ILE A 170 3.25 -20.98 10.21
N LEU A 171 3.04 -19.74 10.68
CA LEU A 171 1.70 -19.25 11.02
C LEU A 171 0.77 -19.26 9.80
N LYS A 172 1.27 -18.90 8.62
CA LYS A 172 0.52 -18.98 7.36
C LYS A 172 0.13 -20.44 7.05
N ARG A 173 1.06 -21.38 7.14
CA ARG A 173 0.78 -22.81 6.91
C ARG A 173 -0.25 -23.36 7.90
N ILE A 174 -0.16 -22.97 9.18
CA ILE A 174 -1.17 -23.37 10.18
C ILE A 174 -2.53 -22.77 9.83
N GLY A 175 -2.59 -21.48 9.41
CA GLY A 175 -3.82 -20.81 9.01
C GLY A 175 -4.49 -21.43 7.78
N GLU A 176 -3.74 -22.06 6.88
CA GLU A 176 -4.26 -22.77 5.70
C GLU A 176 -5.10 -24.02 6.07
N PHE A 177 -4.89 -24.59 7.25
CA PHE A 177 -5.68 -25.72 7.77
C PHE A 177 -7.01 -25.29 8.39
N PHE A 178 -7.23 -23.99 8.66
CA PHE A 178 -8.48 -23.49 9.21
C PHE A 178 -9.31 -22.83 8.10
N PRO A 179 -10.47 -23.41 7.72
CA PRO A 179 -11.32 -22.82 6.69
C PRO A 179 -11.95 -21.52 7.22
N GLY A 180 -11.58 -20.40 6.61
CA GLY A 180 -12.14 -19.07 6.86
C GLY A 180 -12.44 -18.35 5.55
N PRO A 181 -13.26 -17.28 5.53
CA PRO A 181 -13.63 -16.53 4.34
C PRO A 181 -12.47 -15.80 3.64
N SER A 182 -11.24 -16.01 4.11
CA SER A 182 -10.01 -15.34 3.64
C SER A 182 -9.32 -16.05 2.47
N LYS A 183 -9.96 -17.03 1.81
CA LYS A 183 -9.34 -17.78 0.70
C LYS A 183 -9.39 -17.06 -0.65
N THR A 184 -9.95 -15.88 -0.73
CA THR A 184 -10.25 -15.20 -1.99
C THR A 184 -9.06 -14.46 -2.60
N THR A 185 -8.05 -14.09 -1.82
CA THR A 185 -6.80 -13.51 -2.35
C THR A 185 -5.60 -14.18 -1.71
N ARG A 186 -4.66 -14.64 -2.53
CA ARG A 186 -3.39 -15.18 -2.04
C ARG A 186 -2.55 -14.05 -1.46
N ALA A 187 -2.15 -14.17 -0.19
CA ALA A 187 -1.19 -13.25 0.42
C ALA A 187 0.23 -13.78 0.17
N TYR A 188 1.01 -13.03 -0.59
CA TYR A 188 2.41 -13.34 -0.86
C TYR A 188 3.31 -12.69 0.19
N GLN A 189 4.38 -13.38 0.54
CA GLN A 189 5.40 -12.88 1.46
C GLN A 189 6.71 -12.66 0.70
N HIS A 190 7.40 -11.55 1.00
CA HIS A 190 8.63 -11.18 0.33
C HIS A 190 9.81 -11.17 1.30
N ARG A 191 11.01 -11.58 0.81
CA ARG A 191 12.24 -11.42 1.57
C ARG A 191 12.71 -9.97 1.49
N GLU A 192 13.03 -9.37 2.62
CA GLU A 192 13.55 -8.01 2.68
C GLU A 192 14.83 -7.85 1.84
N SER A 193 15.71 -8.88 1.83
CA SER A 193 16.93 -8.89 1.01
C SER A 193 16.66 -8.75 -0.49
N ASP A 194 15.58 -9.37 -0.98
CA ASP A 194 15.25 -9.35 -2.40
C ASP A 194 14.70 -7.96 -2.79
N ILE A 195 13.84 -7.40 -1.93
CA ILE A 195 13.33 -6.02 -2.11
C ILE A 195 14.48 -5.00 -2.05
N ALA A 196 15.39 -5.14 -1.08
CA ALA A 196 16.55 -4.25 -0.94
C ALA A 196 17.46 -4.30 -2.18
N ALA A 197 17.74 -5.49 -2.70
CA ALA A 197 18.56 -5.67 -3.90
C ALA A 197 17.92 -5.01 -5.14
N VAL A 198 16.59 -5.09 -5.28
CA VAL A 198 15.88 -4.43 -6.38
C VAL A 198 15.96 -2.91 -6.25
N LEU A 199 15.72 -2.36 -5.05
CA LEU A 199 15.82 -0.92 -4.80
C LEU A 199 17.22 -0.41 -5.13
N GLU A 200 18.27 -1.11 -4.69
CA GLU A 200 19.66 -0.77 -4.99
C GLU A 200 19.94 -0.81 -6.50
N SER A 201 19.46 -1.84 -7.21
CA SER A 201 19.61 -1.95 -8.68
C SER A 201 18.92 -0.80 -9.42
N CYS A 202 17.91 -0.17 -8.83
CA CYS A 202 17.22 1.01 -9.36
C CYS A 202 17.86 2.34 -8.93
N GLY A 203 19.00 2.32 -8.23
CA GLY A 203 19.71 3.52 -7.77
C GLY A 203 19.15 4.14 -6.50
N PHE A 204 18.43 3.35 -5.69
CA PHE A 204 17.90 3.79 -4.40
C PHE A 204 18.70 3.17 -3.25
N LYS A 205 18.90 3.94 -2.18
CA LYS A 205 19.52 3.50 -0.94
C LYS A 205 18.49 3.54 0.18
N ILE A 206 18.34 2.45 0.90
CA ILE A 206 17.45 2.38 2.07
C ILE A 206 17.97 3.31 3.16
N GLN A 207 17.11 4.21 3.63
CA GLN A 207 17.40 5.20 4.68
C GLN A 207 16.76 4.76 6.00
N ARG A 208 15.50 4.37 5.96
CA ARG A 208 14.72 4.01 7.15
C ARG A 208 13.95 2.72 6.90
N SER A 209 13.67 2.01 7.98
CA SER A 209 12.81 0.85 7.95
C SER A 209 11.99 0.74 9.23
N ALA A 210 10.77 0.23 9.12
CA ALA A 210 9.91 -0.04 10.27
C ALA A 210 9.22 -1.39 10.12
N MET A 211 8.90 -1.99 11.25
CA MET A 211 8.10 -3.22 11.31
C MET A 211 6.86 -2.95 12.15
N THR A 212 5.71 -2.99 11.52
CA THR A 212 4.43 -3.00 12.24
C THR A 212 4.00 -4.45 12.43
N SER A 213 3.78 -4.83 13.69
CA SER A 213 3.33 -6.16 14.05
C SER A 213 2.24 -6.06 15.09
N THR A 214 1.06 -6.59 14.76
CA THR A 214 -0.05 -6.82 15.67
C THR A 214 -0.37 -8.31 15.68
N ARG A 215 -1.55 -8.72 16.13
CA ARG A 215 -1.92 -10.13 16.14
C ARG A 215 -2.23 -10.68 14.75
N PHE A 216 -2.80 -9.85 13.86
CA PHE A 216 -3.28 -10.26 12.54
C PHE A 216 -2.76 -9.39 11.39
N TYR A 217 -1.91 -8.40 11.67
CA TYR A 217 -1.30 -7.52 10.69
C TYR A 217 0.22 -7.47 10.87
N PHE A 218 0.94 -7.76 9.78
CA PHE A 218 2.40 -7.78 9.76
C PHE A 218 2.87 -7.08 8.49
N SER A 219 3.47 -5.92 8.65
CA SER A 219 3.94 -5.10 7.53
C SER A 219 5.35 -4.59 7.79
N ARG A 220 6.27 -4.90 6.90
CA ARG A 220 7.61 -4.34 6.84
C ARG A 220 7.60 -3.18 5.88
N MET A 221 7.97 -2.00 6.33
CA MET A 221 8.07 -0.79 5.52
C MET A 221 9.53 -0.40 5.34
N LEU A 222 9.90 -0.08 4.09
CA LEU A 222 11.21 0.46 3.72
C LEU A 222 11.03 1.81 3.04
N GLU A 223 11.82 2.77 3.46
CA GLU A 223 12.01 4.03 2.77
C GLU A 223 13.37 4.02 2.12
N ALA A 224 13.41 4.32 0.84
CA ALA A 224 14.64 4.43 0.08
C ALA A 224 14.68 5.75 -0.71
N THR A 225 15.84 6.39 -0.76
CA THR A 225 16.05 7.63 -1.52
C THR A 225 17.04 7.40 -2.64
N ARG A 226 16.86 8.17 -3.71
CA ARG A 226 17.83 8.24 -4.81
C ARG A 226 19.02 9.08 -4.35
N ASN A 227 20.24 8.63 -4.67
CA ASN A 227 21.47 9.39 -4.40
C ASN A 227 21.59 10.60 -5.32
#